data_4a6c44ade2585c5da76dc48c2279eca8
#
_entry.id   4a6c44ade2585c5da76dc48c2279eca8
#
_cell.length_a   1.000
_cell.length_b   1.000
_cell.length_c   1.000
_cell.angle_alpha   90.00
_cell.angle_beta   90.00
_cell.angle_gamma   90.00
#
_symmetry.space_group_name_H-M   'P 1'
#
loop_
_entity.id
_entity.type
_entity.pdbx_description
1 polymer ?
#
loop_
_entity_poly.entity_id
_entity_poly.type
_entity_poly.pdbx_seq_one_letter_code
_entity_poly.pdbx_strand_id
1 'polypeptide(L)'
;MLQQGEVERYDFEATKNGTIDVITEQDGWILEKTHMLASGPFYDEYAPAKEFYQIHKWFYTSGTMGKKIALLGDVVIGIREEYDEAGNLLKVLDEDKKFGKIKPKDIVELLEKEGWFNRETGENKITEKEVLPTTGMFYREIIKYVQIRYVPKQATGEKSYWKIAIEPRFMMWITTYIVDGETGEFTKEKTFEMRYE
;
A
#
# COMPACT_ATOMS: atom_id res chain seq x y z
N MET A 1 -19.48 4.52 13.89
CA MET A 1 -20.23 4.25 12.62
C MET A 1 -20.54 5.60 12.01
N LEU A 2 -19.94 5.95 10.86
CA LEU A 2 -20.32 7.15 10.12
C LEU A 2 -21.76 6.98 9.61
N GLN A 3 -22.58 8.02 9.70
CA GLN A 3 -23.91 8.01 9.11
C GLN A 3 -23.77 8.01 7.59
N GLN A 4 -24.69 7.35 6.88
CA GLN A 4 -24.68 7.26 5.42
C GLN A 4 -24.74 8.68 4.81
N GLY A 5 -23.63 9.15 4.20
CA GLY A 5 -23.48 10.48 3.62
C GLY A 5 -22.48 11.40 4.34
N GLU A 6 -21.90 10.99 5.46
CA GLU A 6 -20.93 11.79 6.19
C GLU A 6 -19.51 11.38 5.79
N VAL A 7 -18.75 12.32 5.21
CA VAL A 7 -17.34 12.08 4.85
C VAL A 7 -16.49 12.09 6.12
N GLU A 8 -15.46 11.24 6.14
CA GLU A 8 -14.51 11.16 7.27
C GLU A 8 -13.75 12.47 7.47
N ARG A 9 -13.47 12.80 8.74
CA ARG A 9 -12.71 13.99 9.11
C ARG A 9 -11.42 13.62 9.83
N TYR A 10 -10.38 14.42 9.58
CA TYR A 10 -9.10 14.29 10.26
C TYR A 10 -9.21 14.72 11.72
N ASP A 11 -8.64 13.92 12.60
CA ASP A 11 -8.56 14.21 14.04
C ASP A 11 -7.26 14.96 14.37
N PHE A 12 -7.32 16.30 14.37
CA PHE A 12 -6.18 17.16 14.67
C PHE A 12 -5.71 17.06 16.14
N GLU A 13 -6.58 16.66 17.06
CA GLU A 13 -6.19 16.53 18.48
C GLU A 13 -5.25 15.35 18.68
N ALA A 14 -5.42 14.27 17.91
CA ALA A 14 -4.55 13.11 17.96
C ALA A 14 -3.09 13.42 17.56
N THR A 15 -2.86 14.44 16.73
CA THR A 15 -1.53 14.82 16.24
C THR A 15 -0.98 16.10 16.85
N LYS A 16 -1.61 16.62 17.90
CA LYS A 16 -1.30 17.90 18.53
C LYS A 16 0.13 18.01 19.08
N ASN A 17 0.67 16.96 19.65
CA ASN A 17 1.98 16.92 20.29
C ASN A 17 3.08 16.24 19.48
N GLY A 18 2.77 15.85 18.27
CA GLY A 18 3.70 15.16 17.38
C GLY A 18 3.11 15.03 15.99
N THR A 19 3.93 14.63 15.07
CA THR A 19 3.53 14.49 13.69
C THR A 19 2.88 13.14 13.37
N ILE A 20 2.96 12.20 14.30
CA ILE A 20 2.47 10.82 14.08
C ILE A 20 1.79 10.32 15.36
N ASP A 21 0.58 9.81 15.23
CA ASP A 21 -0.12 9.01 16.23
C ASP A 21 -0.54 7.68 15.63
N VAL A 22 -0.37 6.59 16.38
CA VAL A 22 -0.66 5.25 15.90
C VAL A 22 -1.68 4.57 16.80
N ILE A 23 -2.73 4.10 16.18
CA ILE A 23 -3.80 3.36 16.84
C ILE A 23 -3.88 1.97 16.20
N THR A 24 -3.76 0.93 17.02
CA THR A 24 -4.06 -0.44 16.59
C THR A 24 -5.57 -0.64 16.70
N GLU A 25 -6.20 -0.95 15.59
CA GLU A 25 -7.62 -1.26 15.55
C GLU A 25 -7.88 -2.75 15.75
N GLN A 26 -9.17 -3.08 15.82
CA GLN A 26 -9.63 -4.46 15.90
C GLN A 26 -9.18 -5.26 14.66
N ASP A 27 -8.97 -6.55 14.81
CA ASP A 27 -8.58 -7.48 13.74
C ASP A 27 -7.19 -7.23 13.11
N GLY A 28 -6.31 -6.53 13.82
CA GLY A 28 -4.91 -6.37 13.42
C GLY A 28 -4.66 -5.24 12.43
N TRP A 29 -5.64 -4.40 12.14
CA TRP A 29 -5.41 -3.16 11.41
C TRP A 29 -4.62 -2.17 12.26
N ILE A 30 -3.74 -1.42 11.60
CA ILE A 30 -2.97 -0.32 12.20
C ILE A 30 -3.34 0.97 11.48
N LEU A 31 -3.81 1.95 12.23
CA LEU A 31 -4.08 3.29 11.74
C LEU A 31 -2.94 4.22 12.16
N GLU A 32 -2.32 4.86 11.19
CA GLU A 32 -1.34 5.92 11.39
C GLU A 32 -1.93 7.26 10.94
N LYS A 33 -1.96 8.22 11.86
CA LYS A 33 -2.38 9.60 11.60
C LYS A 33 -1.14 10.48 11.49
N THR A 34 -0.99 11.18 10.40
CA THR A 34 0.15 12.07 10.18
C THR A 34 -0.30 13.47 9.80
N HIS A 35 0.32 14.48 10.40
CA HIS A 35 0.11 15.88 10.04
C HIS A 35 1.46 16.53 9.74
N MET A 36 1.75 16.71 8.47
CA MET A 36 2.96 17.40 8.01
C MET A 36 2.59 18.76 7.40
N LEU A 37 3.30 19.80 7.80
CA LEU A 37 3.04 21.18 7.34
C LEU A 37 3.11 21.33 5.82
N ALA A 38 3.94 20.53 5.13
CA ALA A 38 4.16 20.64 3.70
C ALA A 38 3.16 19.81 2.87
N SER A 39 2.69 18.65 3.35
CA SER A 39 1.84 17.72 2.61
C SER A 39 0.39 17.67 3.09
N GLY A 40 0.10 18.37 4.19
CA GLY A 40 -1.20 18.31 4.85
C GLY A 40 -1.40 17.04 5.69
N PRO A 41 -2.58 16.90 6.29
CA PRO A 41 -2.91 15.75 7.11
C PRO A 41 -3.29 14.54 6.25
N PHE A 42 -2.84 13.34 6.68
CA PHE A 42 -3.22 12.09 6.05
C PHE A 42 -3.30 10.94 7.05
N TYR A 43 -4.05 9.90 6.69
CA TYR A 43 -4.09 8.63 7.39
C TYR A 43 -3.55 7.53 6.49
N ASP A 44 -2.73 6.67 7.08
CA ASP A 44 -2.35 5.39 6.49
C ASP A 44 -2.94 4.26 7.35
N GLU A 45 -3.80 3.46 6.75
CA GLU A 45 -4.38 2.27 7.36
C GLU A 45 -3.69 1.04 6.75
N TYR A 46 -2.94 0.35 7.59
CA TYR A 46 -2.25 -0.87 7.17
C TYR A 46 -3.14 -2.07 7.47
N ALA A 47 -3.50 -2.80 6.44
CA ALA A 47 -4.21 -4.06 6.61
C ALA A 47 -3.33 -5.08 7.35
N PRO A 48 -3.93 -6.08 8.02
CA PRO A 48 -3.19 -7.20 8.56
C PRO A 48 -2.26 -7.79 7.50
N ALA A 49 -1.08 -8.25 7.91
CA ALA A 49 -0.04 -8.75 7.00
C ALA A 49 -0.55 -9.79 5.97
N LYS A 50 -1.57 -10.56 6.33
CA LYS A 50 -2.24 -11.52 5.44
C LYS A 50 -3.00 -10.89 4.26
N GLU A 51 -3.41 -9.63 4.35
CA GLU A 51 -4.19 -8.92 3.32
C GLU A 51 -3.30 -8.18 2.31
N PHE A 52 -2.09 -7.79 2.72
CA PHE A 52 -1.04 -7.29 1.85
C PHE A 52 -1.33 -5.99 1.10
N TYR A 53 -2.17 -5.10 1.66
CA TYR A 53 -2.44 -3.76 1.10
C TYR A 53 -2.53 -2.71 2.20
N GLN A 54 -2.51 -1.44 1.81
CA GLN A 54 -2.75 -0.31 2.69
C GLN A 54 -3.81 0.61 2.10
N ILE A 55 -4.51 1.36 2.95
CA ILE A 55 -5.43 2.43 2.55
C ILE A 55 -4.78 3.75 2.91
N HIS A 56 -4.63 4.64 1.93
CA HIS A 56 -4.14 6.00 2.13
C HIS A 56 -5.29 6.98 1.97
N LYS A 57 -5.50 7.85 2.99
CA LYS A 57 -6.50 8.90 3.03
C LYS A 57 -5.81 10.24 3.18
N TRP A 58 -6.04 11.12 2.25
CA TRP A 58 -5.57 12.50 2.30
C TRP A 58 -6.71 13.43 2.71
N PHE A 59 -6.41 14.45 3.52
CA PHE A 59 -7.38 15.41 4.03
C PHE A 59 -7.00 16.84 3.65
N TYR A 60 -7.99 17.69 3.46
CA TYR A 60 -7.81 19.13 3.37
C TYR A 60 -7.36 19.71 4.71
N THR A 61 -6.86 20.93 4.70
CA THR A 61 -6.51 21.66 5.94
C THR A 61 -7.71 21.94 6.84
N SER A 62 -8.92 21.94 6.30
CA SER A 62 -10.20 21.95 7.05
C SER A 62 -10.50 20.65 7.79
N GLY A 63 -9.72 19.59 7.54
CA GLY A 63 -9.91 18.25 8.08
C GLY A 63 -10.88 17.37 7.30
N THR A 64 -11.52 17.87 6.24
CA THR A 64 -12.40 17.05 5.40
C THR A 64 -11.56 16.10 4.53
N MET A 65 -11.93 14.82 4.44
CA MET A 65 -11.26 13.87 3.56
C MET A 65 -11.41 14.31 2.09
N GLY A 66 -10.27 14.43 1.39
CA GLY A 66 -10.24 14.81 -0.02
C GLY A 66 -10.04 13.63 -0.97
N LYS A 67 -9.35 12.58 -0.49
CA LYS A 67 -9.05 11.43 -1.33
C LYS A 67 -8.84 10.18 -0.49
N LYS A 68 -9.31 9.04 -1.02
CA LYS A 68 -9.07 7.70 -0.47
C LYS A 68 -8.64 6.77 -1.58
N ILE A 69 -7.55 6.03 -1.35
CA ILE A 69 -7.02 5.00 -2.27
C ILE A 69 -6.58 3.77 -1.50
N ALA A 70 -6.64 2.62 -2.14
CA ALA A 70 -5.95 1.42 -1.68
C ALA A 70 -4.68 1.19 -2.50
N LEU A 71 -3.62 0.70 -1.88
CA LEU A 71 -2.31 0.50 -2.48
C LEU A 71 -1.82 -0.93 -2.26
N LEU A 72 -1.33 -1.55 -3.32
CA LEU A 72 -0.50 -2.76 -3.27
C LEU A 72 0.92 -2.37 -3.69
N GLY A 73 1.82 -2.17 -2.73
CA GLY A 73 3.09 -1.50 -3.01
C GLY A 73 2.85 -0.09 -3.58
N ASP A 74 3.41 0.21 -4.77
CA ASP A 74 3.24 1.50 -5.44
C ASP A 74 1.98 1.57 -6.34
N VAL A 75 1.17 0.51 -6.39
CA VAL A 75 0.05 0.40 -7.32
C VAL A 75 -1.28 0.71 -6.65
N VAL A 76 -1.98 1.74 -7.14
CA VAL A 76 -3.37 2.01 -6.71
C VAL A 76 -4.28 0.90 -7.20
N ILE A 77 -5.09 0.32 -6.29
CA ILE A 77 -5.99 -0.80 -6.54
C ILE A 77 -7.41 -0.48 -6.04
N GLY A 78 -8.38 -1.27 -6.44
CA GLY A 78 -9.76 -1.17 -5.97
C GLY A 78 -10.43 0.15 -6.31
N ILE A 79 -11.24 0.66 -5.39
CA ILE A 79 -12.01 1.89 -5.60
C ILE A 79 -11.25 3.10 -5.05
N ARG A 80 -11.04 4.08 -5.91
CA ARG A 80 -10.54 5.42 -5.57
C ARG A 80 -11.70 6.38 -5.45
N GLU A 81 -11.73 7.15 -4.37
CA GLU A 81 -12.73 8.17 -4.09
C GLU A 81 -12.06 9.53 -3.96
N GLU A 82 -12.69 10.57 -4.53
CA GLU A 82 -12.26 11.96 -4.41
C GLU A 82 -13.43 12.82 -3.97
N TYR A 83 -13.19 13.72 -3.04
CA TYR A 83 -14.19 14.61 -2.45
C TYR A 83 -13.76 16.06 -2.55
N ASP A 84 -14.72 16.99 -2.56
CA ASP A 84 -14.44 18.42 -2.38
C ASP A 84 -14.26 18.76 -0.88
N GLU A 85 -13.83 19.99 -0.61
CA GLU A 85 -13.61 20.46 0.76
C GLU A 85 -14.90 20.55 1.60
N ALA A 86 -16.06 20.63 0.95
CA ALA A 86 -17.36 20.55 1.62
C ALA A 86 -17.79 19.11 1.95
N GLY A 87 -17.05 18.10 1.46
CA GLY A 87 -17.30 16.69 1.68
C GLY A 87 -18.21 16.04 0.63
N ASN A 88 -18.49 16.72 -0.47
CA ASN A 88 -19.27 16.13 -1.55
C ASN A 88 -18.38 15.21 -2.39
N LEU A 89 -18.89 14.02 -2.72
CA LEU A 89 -18.22 13.07 -3.58
C LEU A 89 -18.12 13.62 -5.01
N LEU A 90 -16.89 13.86 -5.48
CA LEU A 90 -16.60 14.37 -6.82
C LEU A 90 -16.43 13.25 -7.83
N LYS A 91 -15.74 12.17 -7.42
CA LYS A 91 -15.32 11.14 -8.35
C LYS A 91 -15.18 9.79 -7.66
N VAL A 92 -15.62 8.74 -8.36
CA VAL A 92 -15.36 7.34 -8.02
C VAL A 92 -14.72 6.68 -9.23
N LEU A 93 -13.57 6.06 -9.02
CA LEU A 93 -12.85 5.32 -10.05
C LEU A 93 -12.62 3.90 -9.58
N ASP A 94 -12.95 2.97 -10.44
CA ASP A 94 -12.55 1.56 -10.30
C ASP A 94 -11.17 1.41 -10.96
N GLU A 95 -10.13 1.46 -10.13
CA GLU A 95 -8.74 1.37 -10.58
C GLU A 95 -8.38 -0.03 -11.09
N ASP A 96 -9.14 -1.06 -10.73
CA ASP A 96 -8.90 -2.42 -11.19
C ASP A 96 -9.24 -2.62 -12.68
N LYS A 97 -9.94 -1.66 -13.29
CA LYS A 97 -10.22 -1.66 -14.75
C LYS A 97 -8.98 -1.46 -15.61
N LYS A 98 -7.91 -0.85 -15.06
CA LYS A 98 -6.66 -0.64 -15.80
C LYS A 98 -5.85 -1.92 -15.99
N PHE A 99 -6.06 -2.91 -15.12
CA PHE A 99 -5.30 -4.17 -15.18
C PHE A 99 -5.84 -5.09 -16.27
N GLY A 100 -4.94 -5.86 -16.87
CA GLY A 100 -5.26 -6.97 -17.76
C GLY A 100 -6.02 -8.10 -17.04
N LYS A 101 -5.85 -9.32 -17.48
CA LYS A 101 -6.47 -10.49 -16.83
C LYS A 101 -5.86 -10.74 -15.45
N ILE A 102 -4.57 -10.46 -15.29
CA ILE A 102 -3.85 -10.65 -14.02
C ILE A 102 -4.11 -9.46 -13.12
N LYS A 103 -4.75 -9.72 -11.99
CA LYS A 103 -5.20 -8.73 -11.01
C LYS A 103 -4.25 -8.66 -9.82
N PRO A 104 -4.37 -7.62 -8.96
CA PRO A 104 -3.57 -7.49 -7.74
C PRO A 104 -3.55 -8.75 -6.87
N LYS A 105 -4.69 -9.42 -6.70
CA LYS A 105 -4.79 -10.66 -5.93
C LYS A 105 -3.93 -11.79 -6.49
N ASP A 106 -3.82 -11.89 -7.83
CA ASP A 106 -3.03 -12.93 -8.48
C ASP A 106 -1.53 -12.72 -8.22
N ILE A 107 -1.11 -11.45 -8.09
CA ILE A 107 0.26 -11.08 -7.69
C ILE A 107 0.54 -11.48 -6.25
N VAL A 108 -0.40 -11.23 -5.33
CA VAL A 108 -0.28 -11.67 -3.93
C VAL A 108 -0.19 -13.19 -3.84
N GLU A 109 -1.02 -13.93 -4.60
CA GLU A 109 -0.98 -15.40 -4.67
C GLU A 109 0.34 -15.92 -5.25
N LEU A 110 0.90 -15.24 -6.27
CA LEU A 110 2.22 -15.56 -6.81
C LEU A 110 3.31 -15.42 -5.73
N LEU A 111 3.32 -14.31 -4.99
CA LEU A 111 4.31 -14.08 -3.94
C LEU A 111 4.22 -15.12 -2.83
N GLU A 112 3.01 -15.54 -2.45
CA GLU A 112 2.80 -16.59 -1.48
C GLU A 112 3.31 -17.95 -1.99
N LYS A 113 2.97 -18.31 -3.24
CA LYS A 113 3.44 -19.54 -3.89
C LYS A 113 4.97 -19.59 -4.03
N GLU A 114 5.61 -18.46 -4.25
CA GLU A 114 7.06 -18.32 -4.30
C GLU A 114 7.72 -18.31 -2.91
N GLY A 115 6.91 -18.43 -1.83
CA GLY A 115 7.38 -18.58 -0.46
C GLY A 115 7.92 -17.29 0.18
N TRP A 116 7.47 -16.13 -0.30
CA TRP A 116 7.84 -14.84 0.27
C TRP A 116 7.06 -14.52 1.54
N PHE A 117 5.83 -15.00 1.66
CA PHE A 117 5.02 -14.96 2.86
C PHE A 117 4.05 -16.14 2.89
N ASN A 118 3.42 -16.35 4.05
CA ASN A 118 2.39 -17.37 4.25
C ASN A 118 1.23 -16.77 5.05
N ARG A 119 0.05 -16.66 4.43
CA ARG A 119 -1.15 -16.08 5.04
C ARG A 119 -1.69 -16.90 6.22
N GLU A 120 -1.44 -18.21 6.25
CA GLU A 120 -1.92 -19.08 7.32
C GLU A 120 -1.03 -19.00 8.57
N THR A 121 0.29 -19.04 8.38
CA THR A 121 1.25 -19.05 9.50
C THR A 121 1.67 -17.66 9.95
N GLY A 122 1.44 -16.63 9.12
CA GLY A 122 1.94 -15.26 9.33
C GLY A 122 3.44 -15.12 9.08
N GLU A 123 4.11 -16.17 8.58
CA GLU A 123 5.53 -16.07 8.19
C GLU A 123 5.69 -15.13 7.00
N ASN A 124 6.60 -14.18 7.11
CA ASN A 124 6.78 -13.14 6.12
C ASN A 124 8.24 -12.72 5.99
N LYS A 125 8.76 -12.72 4.75
CA LYS A 125 10.15 -12.36 4.40
C LYS A 125 10.27 -10.98 3.76
N ILE A 126 9.16 -10.34 3.44
CA ILE A 126 9.11 -9.09 2.68
C ILE A 126 8.50 -7.92 3.47
N THR A 127 8.10 -8.15 4.70
CA THR A 127 7.71 -7.11 5.64
C THR A 127 8.75 -6.94 6.74
N GLU A 128 8.77 -5.79 7.35
CA GLU A 128 9.57 -5.51 8.55
C GLU A 128 8.66 -5.00 9.66
N LYS A 129 8.94 -5.43 10.89
CA LYS A 129 8.34 -4.85 12.08
C LYS A 129 9.11 -3.59 12.45
N GLU A 130 8.50 -2.45 12.35
CA GLU A 130 9.07 -1.18 12.72
C GLU A 130 8.54 -0.74 14.08
N VAL A 131 9.46 -0.38 14.99
CA VAL A 131 9.09 0.23 16.27
C VAL A 131 8.81 1.71 16.02
N LEU A 132 7.59 2.14 16.34
CA LEU A 132 7.21 3.53 16.16
C LEU A 132 7.85 4.42 17.23
N PRO A 133 8.53 5.51 16.82
CA PRO A 133 9.34 6.34 17.72
C PRO A 133 8.55 7.00 18.84
N THR A 134 7.26 7.23 18.67
CA THR A 134 6.42 8.01 19.57
C THR A 134 5.82 7.24 20.73
N THR A 135 5.71 5.95 20.65
CA THR A 135 5.02 5.14 21.67
C THR A 135 5.87 4.07 22.33
N GLY A 136 6.99 3.68 21.71
CA GLY A 136 7.89 2.64 22.22
C GLY A 136 7.27 1.23 22.36
N MET A 137 5.98 1.10 22.13
CA MET A 137 5.21 -0.14 22.39
C MET A 137 4.50 -0.71 21.17
N PHE A 138 4.38 0.02 20.08
CA PHE A 138 3.68 -0.47 18.89
C PHE A 138 4.64 -0.80 17.76
N TYR A 139 4.42 -1.96 17.16
CA TYR A 139 5.11 -2.40 15.98
C TYR A 139 4.14 -2.33 14.82
N ARG A 140 4.53 -1.69 13.72
CA ARG A 140 3.84 -1.87 12.44
C ARG A 140 4.62 -2.83 11.56
N GLU A 141 3.89 -3.66 10.86
CA GLU A 141 4.45 -4.53 9.85
C GLU A 141 4.25 -3.88 8.48
N ILE A 142 5.34 -3.39 7.88
CA ILE A 142 5.30 -2.69 6.59
C ILE A 142 5.92 -3.53 5.50
N ILE A 143 5.36 -3.43 4.31
CA ILE A 143 5.94 -4.01 3.10
C ILE A 143 7.13 -3.15 2.69
N LYS A 144 8.34 -3.48 3.18
CA LYS A 144 9.52 -2.62 3.04
C LYS A 144 10.45 -3.07 1.93
N TYR A 145 10.41 -4.35 1.59
CA TYR A 145 11.40 -4.96 0.71
C TYR A 145 10.81 -5.42 -0.62
N VAL A 146 9.61 -5.00 -0.94
CA VAL A 146 8.98 -5.30 -2.20
C VAL A 146 8.51 -4.03 -2.89
N GLN A 147 8.93 -3.85 -4.13
CA GLN A 147 8.39 -2.84 -5.03
C GLN A 147 7.49 -3.54 -6.03
N ILE A 148 6.23 -3.16 -6.07
CA ILE A 148 5.25 -3.71 -7.03
C ILE A 148 4.82 -2.57 -7.93
N ARG A 149 4.98 -2.76 -9.23
CA ARG A 149 4.56 -1.80 -10.26
C ARG A 149 3.76 -2.50 -11.33
N TYR A 150 2.76 -1.83 -11.84
CA TYR A 150 2.02 -2.25 -13.02
C TYR A 150 2.33 -1.32 -14.19
N VAL A 151 2.72 -1.90 -15.31
CA VAL A 151 2.94 -1.18 -16.57
C VAL A 151 1.78 -1.51 -17.50
N PRO A 152 0.90 -0.54 -17.80
CA PRO A 152 -0.25 -0.79 -18.67
C PRO A 152 0.22 -1.02 -20.12
N LYS A 153 -0.65 -1.65 -20.91
CA LYS A 153 -0.44 -1.81 -22.35
C LYS A 153 -0.23 -0.44 -23.00
N GLN A 154 0.85 -0.30 -23.74
CA GLN A 154 1.18 0.94 -24.43
C GLN A 154 0.57 1.00 -25.84
N ALA A 155 0.36 2.21 -26.35
CA ALA A 155 -0.10 2.41 -27.74
C ALA A 155 0.86 1.85 -28.78
N THR A 156 2.15 1.68 -28.44
CA THR A 156 3.20 1.05 -29.23
C THR A 156 3.03 -0.45 -29.42
N GLY A 157 2.03 -1.08 -28.77
CA GLY A 157 1.74 -2.51 -28.85
C GLY A 157 2.42 -3.36 -27.80
N GLU A 158 3.24 -2.76 -26.92
CA GLU A 158 3.82 -3.46 -25.79
C GLU A 158 2.73 -3.96 -24.84
N LYS A 159 2.86 -5.21 -24.42
CA LYS A 159 1.91 -5.85 -23.51
C LYS A 159 1.96 -5.21 -22.12
N SER A 160 0.84 -5.26 -21.40
CA SER A 160 0.83 -4.95 -19.99
C SER A 160 1.62 -5.97 -19.18
N TYR A 161 2.28 -5.52 -18.12
CA TYR A 161 2.99 -6.43 -17.20
C TYR A 161 3.08 -5.88 -15.79
N TRP A 162 3.28 -6.80 -14.84
CA TRP A 162 3.65 -6.47 -13.47
C TRP A 162 5.15 -6.66 -13.30
N LYS A 163 5.79 -5.69 -12.64
CA LYS A 163 7.18 -5.79 -12.21
C LYS A 163 7.21 -5.83 -10.69
N ILE A 164 7.81 -6.88 -10.14
CA ILE A 164 7.95 -7.05 -8.71
C ILE A 164 9.45 -7.20 -8.43
N ALA A 165 10.01 -6.30 -7.63
CA ALA A 165 11.40 -6.37 -7.19
C ALA A 165 11.42 -6.57 -5.67
N ILE A 166 12.08 -7.62 -5.23
CA ILE A 166 12.19 -7.99 -3.82
C ILE A 166 13.66 -7.89 -3.41
N GLU A 167 13.91 -7.01 -2.44
CA GLU A 167 15.22 -6.73 -1.85
C GLU A 167 15.20 -7.09 -0.37
N PRO A 168 15.40 -8.37 0.01
CA PRO A 168 15.43 -8.72 1.42
C PRO A 168 16.52 -7.98 2.18
N ARG A 169 16.21 -7.52 3.39
CA ARG A 169 17.17 -6.84 4.27
C ARG A 169 18.42 -7.70 4.45
N PHE A 170 19.57 -7.10 4.35
CA PHE A 170 20.89 -7.76 4.43
C PHE A 170 21.26 -8.69 3.27
N MET A 171 20.47 -8.82 2.24
CA MET A 171 20.86 -9.56 1.04
C MET A 171 21.17 -8.57 -0.08
N MET A 172 22.38 -8.71 -0.66
CA MET A 172 22.79 -7.95 -1.86
C MET A 172 22.14 -8.50 -3.14
N TRP A 173 21.13 -9.37 -3.00
CA TRP A 173 20.46 -10.02 -4.12
C TRP A 173 19.04 -9.52 -4.25
N ILE A 174 18.74 -8.95 -5.40
CA ILE A 174 17.40 -8.54 -5.78
C ILE A 174 16.77 -9.67 -6.59
N THR A 175 15.58 -10.10 -6.21
CA THR A 175 14.77 -11.02 -7.00
C THR A 175 13.71 -10.22 -7.75
N THR A 176 13.76 -10.22 -9.07
CA THR A 176 12.81 -9.52 -9.93
C THR A 176 11.93 -10.51 -10.66
N TYR A 177 10.62 -10.28 -10.59
CA TYR A 177 9.61 -10.97 -11.41
C TYR A 177 9.06 -10.00 -12.44
N ILE A 178 8.93 -10.47 -13.68
CA ILE A 178 8.15 -9.81 -14.73
C ILE A 178 7.01 -10.75 -15.10
N VAL A 179 5.78 -10.35 -14.79
CA VAL A 179 4.58 -11.17 -14.99
C VAL A 179 3.77 -10.57 -16.14
N ASP A 180 3.50 -11.35 -17.19
CA ASP A 180 2.64 -10.93 -18.29
C ASP A 180 1.21 -10.65 -17.78
N GLY A 181 0.71 -9.44 -18.01
CA GLY A 181 -0.58 -8.97 -17.48
C GLY A 181 -1.81 -9.68 -18.05
N GLU A 182 -1.65 -10.48 -19.11
CA GLU A 182 -2.73 -11.22 -19.76
C GLU A 182 -2.68 -12.72 -19.50
N THR A 183 -1.47 -13.31 -19.46
CA THR A 183 -1.30 -14.77 -19.34
C THR A 183 -0.94 -15.21 -17.92
N GLY A 184 -0.31 -14.33 -17.13
CA GLY A 184 0.25 -14.66 -15.82
C GLY A 184 1.57 -15.43 -15.89
N GLU A 185 2.07 -15.72 -17.10
CA GLU A 185 3.41 -16.27 -17.27
C GLU A 185 4.44 -15.27 -16.75
N PHE A 186 5.47 -15.76 -16.08
CA PHE A 186 6.48 -14.87 -15.51
C PHE A 186 7.90 -15.35 -15.75
N THR A 187 8.80 -14.38 -15.78
CA THR A 187 10.23 -14.61 -15.66
C THR A 187 10.69 -14.21 -14.26
N LYS A 188 11.71 -14.94 -13.78
CA LYS A 188 12.32 -14.67 -12.47
C LYS A 188 13.82 -14.51 -12.67
N GLU A 189 14.34 -13.38 -12.27
CA GLU A 189 15.75 -13.07 -12.33
C GLU A 189 16.28 -12.76 -10.93
N LYS A 190 17.51 -13.13 -10.65
CA LYS A 190 18.21 -12.80 -9.42
C LYS A 190 19.49 -12.07 -9.76
N THR A 191 19.57 -10.79 -9.41
CA THR A 191 20.71 -9.92 -9.66
C THR A 191 21.41 -9.56 -8.36
N PHE A 192 22.74 -9.41 -8.45
CA PHE A 192 23.55 -8.95 -7.33
C PHE A 192 23.80 -7.45 -7.48
N GLU A 193 23.46 -6.68 -6.47
CA GLU A 193 23.69 -5.26 -6.43
C GLU A 193 24.68 -4.92 -5.31
N MET A 194 25.87 -4.41 -5.67
CA MET A 194 26.78 -3.84 -4.67
C MET A 194 26.29 -2.45 -4.30
N ARG A 195 25.88 -2.28 -3.06
CA ARG A 195 25.63 -0.95 -2.50
C ARG A 195 26.95 -0.43 -1.95
N TYR A 196 27.47 0.62 -2.53
CA TYR A 196 28.53 1.42 -1.93
C TYR A 196 27.84 2.37 -0.92
N GLU A 197 28.19 2.22 0.35
CA GLU A 197 27.84 3.19 1.40
C GLU A 197 28.63 4.47 1.24
#